data_5569d73af5454487eed9e54ffcb47461
#
_entry.id   5569d73af5454487eed9e54ffcb47461
#
_cell.length_a   1.000
_cell.length_b   1.000
_cell.length_c   1.000
_cell.angle_alpha   90.00
_cell.angle_beta   90.00
_cell.angle_gamma   90.00
#
_symmetry.space_group_name_H-M   'P 1'
#
loop_
_entity.id
_entity.type
_entity.pdbx_description
1 polymer ?
#
loop_
_entity_poly.entity_id
_entity_poly.type
_entity_poly.pdbx_seq_one_letter_code
_entity_poly.pdbx_strand_id
1 'polypeptide(L)'
;MLEVRDIHTYYGDSHVLQGISLRMERGQVVGVLGRNGMGKTTLIRSIIGFTPPRRGNVFFKERDITSWPSNRVVGLGVGLVPQGRRVFASLTVDENLAVAAKRNGGPWTVERVMELFPRLRERRQNRADKLSGGEQQMLAIARGLMTNPDLLLMDEPTEGLAPLLVREVGRVIENLKSQGLSILLVEQNLPLALRVADHVHVLSRGRIVHSSSSQALWKNEEIKSRYLGLGVSSKSG
;
A
#
# COMPACT_ATOMS: atom_id res chain seq x y z
N MET A 1 -15.35 4.64 3.88
CA MET A 1 -14.57 3.38 3.97
C MET A 1 -13.43 3.51 4.98
N LEU A 2 -12.39 4.28 4.69
CA LEU A 2 -11.33 4.68 5.61
C LEU A 2 -11.36 6.20 5.80
N GLU A 3 -11.23 6.67 7.04
CA GLU A 3 -11.09 8.08 7.35
C GLU A 3 -10.01 8.25 8.42
N VAL A 4 -9.05 9.10 8.14
CA VAL A 4 -7.98 9.51 9.03
C VAL A 4 -8.21 10.98 9.35
N ARG A 5 -8.35 11.32 10.63
CA ARG A 5 -8.66 12.67 11.12
C ARG A 5 -7.56 13.20 11.99
N ASP A 6 -6.82 14.18 11.51
CA ASP A 6 -5.82 14.97 12.25
C ASP A 6 -4.87 14.12 13.10
N ILE A 7 -4.34 13.02 12.53
CA ILE A 7 -3.48 12.13 13.31
C ILE A 7 -2.08 12.71 13.51
N HIS A 8 -1.59 12.56 14.74
CA HIS A 8 -0.24 12.91 15.15
C HIS A 8 0.46 11.65 15.69
N THR A 9 1.48 11.18 14.98
CA THR A 9 2.20 9.95 15.34
C THR A 9 3.64 10.24 15.69
N TYR A 10 4.13 9.56 16.73
CA TYR A 10 5.45 9.78 17.31
C TYR A 10 6.22 8.46 17.43
N TYR A 11 7.56 8.55 17.32
CA TYR A 11 8.50 7.54 17.81
C TYR A 11 9.33 8.17 18.93
N GLY A 12 9.09 7.75 20.19
CA GLY A 12 9.60 8.48 21.35
C GLY A 12 9.12 9.94 21.30
N ASP A 13 10.04 10.89 21.28
CA ASP A 13 9.74 12.33 21.17
C ASP A 13 9.70 12.84 19.72
N SER A 14 10.09 12.01 18.77
CA SER A 14 10.09 12.40 17.35
C SER A 14 8.68 12.46 16.78
N HIS A 15 8.20 13.64 16.44
CA HIS A 15 6.88 13.91 15.85
C HIS A 15 6.93 13.66 14.34
N VAL A 16 6.55 12.47 13.88
CA VAL A 16 6.70 12.03 12.49
C VAL A 16 5.50 12.39 11.63
N LEU A 17 4.27 12.14 12.10
CA LEU A 17 3.06 12.61 11.42
C LEU A 17 2.47 13.79 12.17
N GLN A 18 2.14 14.86 11.45
CA GLN A 18 1.81 16.15 11.99
C GLN A 18 0.46 16.66 11.44
N GLY A 19 -0.64 16.08 11.93
CA GLY A 19 -1.99 16.48 11.53
C GLY A 19 -2.40 15.92 10.16
N ILE A 20 -2.18 14.62 9.94
CA ILE A 20 -2.58 13.97 8.70
C ILE A 20 -4.09 13.71 8.70
N SER A 21 -4.74 14.20 7.64
CA SER A 21 -6.14 13.90 7.37
C SER A 21 -6.31 13.42 5.92
N LEU A 22 -6.97 12.28 5.75
CA LEU A 22 -7.36 11.77 4.44
C LEU A 22 -8.64 10.93 4.55
N ARG A 23 -9.34 10.81 3.44
CA ARG A 23 -10.54 9.99 3.33
C ARG A 23 -10.50 9.18 2.04
N MET A 24 -11.02 7.97 2.08
CA MET A 24 -11.23 7.15 0.89
C MET A 24 -12.57 6.41 0.96
N GLU A 25 -13.20 6.31 -0.17
CA GLU A 25 -14.44 5.57 -0.35
C GLU A 25 -14.17 4.10 -0.73
N ARG A 26 -15.22 3.29 -0.70
CA ARG A 26 -15.13 1.88 -1.08
C ARG A 26 -14.80 1.73 -2.56
N GLY A 27 -13.90 0.79 -2.89
CA GLY A 27 -13.49 0.50 -4.26
C GLY A 27 -12.50 1.52 -4.87
N GLN A 28 -12.10 2.56 -4.11
CA GLN A 28 -11.11 3.52 -4.57
C GLN A 28 -9.68 3.05 -4.36
N VAL A 29 -8.80 3.49 -5.23
CA VAL A 29 -7.35 3.49 -5.02
C VAL A 29 -6.91 4.91 -4.67
N VAL A 30 -6.42 5.11 -3.46
CA VAL A 30 -5.86 6.39 -2.99
C VAL A 30 -4.35 6.27 -2.88
N GLY A 31 -3.63 7.15 -3.56
CA GLY A 31 -2.17 7.23 -3.53
C GLY A 31 -1.67 8.22 -2.48
N VAL A 32 -0.65 7.86 -1.70
CA VAL A 32 0.10 8.81 -0.86
C VAL A 32 1.54 8.83 -1.37
N LEU A 33 1.88 9.92 -2.02
CA LEU A 33 3.18 10.15 -2.67
C LEU A 33 4.11 10.95 -1.77
N GLY A 34 5.38 10.63 -1.80
CA GLY A 34 6.41 11.38 -1.08
C GLY A 34 7.77 10.74 -1.16
N ARG A 35 8.82 11.53 -0.92
CA ARG A 35 10.21 11.05 -0.87
C ARG A 35 10.41 10.12 0.34
N ASN A 36 11.56 9.45 0.40
CA ASN A 36 11.92 8.63 1.56
C ASN A 36 12.03 9.49 2.83
N GLY A 37 11.63 8.94 3.98
CA GLY A 37 11.65 9.65 5.26
C GLY A 37 10.50 10.64 5.49
N MET A 38 9.54 10.79 4.56
CA MET A 38 8.45 11.77 4.71
C MET A 38 7.30 11.29 5.62
N GLY A 39 7.32 10.04 6.10
CA GLY A 39 6.30 9.51 7.02
C GLY A 39 5.32 8.51 6.39
N LYS A 40 5.53 8.08 5.13
CA LYS A 40 4.62 7.17 4.41
C LYS A 40 4.37 5.84 5.15
N THR A 41 5.43 5.11 5.46
CA THR A 41 5.36 3.86 6.25
C THR A 41 4.75 4.10 7.63
N THR A 42 5.02 5.26 8.25
CA THR A 42 4.41 5.62 9.55
C THR A 42 2.91 5.78 9.44
N LEU A 43 2.39 6.34 8.34
CA LEU A 43 0.95 6.43 8.08
C LEU A 43 0.33 5.02 7.99
N ILE A 44 0.92 4.12 7.22
CA ILE A 44 0.49 2.71 7.14
C ILE A 44 0.49 2.07 8.53
N ARG A 45 1.59 2.24 9.30
CA ARG A 45 1.72 1.67 10.64
C ARG A 45 0.71 2.25 11.65
N SER A 46 0.34 3.53 11.49
CA SER A 46 -0.69 4.15 12.32
C SER A 46 -2.08 3.59 12.01
N ILE A 47 -2.40 3.39 10.75
CA ILE A 47 -3.70 2.83 10.33
C ILE A 47 -3.84 1.37 10.76
N ILE A 48 -2.80 0.55 10.57
CA ILE A 48 -2.85 -0.89 10.93
C ILE A 48 -2.69 -1.15 12.44
N GLY A 49 -2.39 -0.13 13.25
CA GLY A 49 -2.28 -0.26 14.70
C GLY A 49 -0.91 -0.73 15.21
N PHE A 50 0.16 -0.69 14.38
CA PHE A 50 1.54 -0.97 14.83
C PHE A 50 2.17 0.21 15.58
N THR A 51 1.77 1.43 15.23
CA THR A 51 2.23 2.67 15.88
C THR A 51 1.03 3.61 15.98
N PRO A 52 0.14 3.42 16.96
CA PRO A 52 -1.08 4.22 17.10
C PRO A 52 -0.77 5.71 17.23
N PRO A 53 -1.57 6.61 16.65
CA PRO A 53 -1.39 8.04 16.81
C PRO A 53 -1.64 8.45 18.25
N ARG A 54 -0.89 9.44 18.77
CA ARG A 54 -1.12 10.04 20.10
C ARG A 54 -2.28 11.03 20.13
N ARG A 55 -2.64 11.59 18.96
CA ARG A 55 -3.78 12.50 18.77
C ARG A 55 -4.44 12.21 17.42
N GLY A 56 -5.71 12.61 17.30
CA GLY A 56 -6.52 12.34 16.12
C GLY A 56 -7.09 10.93 16.11
N ASN A 57 -7.83 10.59 15.07
CA ASN A 57 -8.55 9.33 15.00
C ASN A 57 -8.40 8.65 13.64
N VAL A 58 -8.51 7.33 13.65
CA VAL A 58 -8.60 6.48 12.46
C VAL A 58 -9.91 5.72 12.50
N PHE A 59 -10.75 5.92 11.49
CA PHE A 59 -12.02 5.18 11.35
C PHE A 59 -11.95 4.24 10.15
N PHE A 60 -12.39 3.02 10.34
CA PHE A 60 -12.56 2.04 9.28
C PHE A 60 -13.97 1.44 9.35
N LYS A 61 -14.73 1.54 8.24
CA LYS A 61 -16.15 1.16 8.21
C LYS A 61 -16.95 1.80 9.37
N GLU A 62 -16.74 3.11 9.55
CA GLU A 62 -17.39 3.93 10.60
C GLU A 62 -17.03 3.58 12.05
N ARG A 63 -16.15 2.59 12.26
CA ARG A 63 -15.64 2.20 13.58
C ARG A 63 -14.34 2.91 13.88
N ASP A 64 -14.23 3.51 15.04
CA ASP A 64 -12.95 4.04 15.54
C ASP A 64 -12.02 2.87 15.87
N ILE A 65 -10.91 2.79 15.13
CA ILE A 65 -9.88 1.76 15.28
C ILE A 65 -8.55 2.33 15.80
N THR A 66 -8.54 3.60 16.23
CA THR A 66 -7.34 4.38 16.56
C THR A 66 -6.38 3.65 17.50
N SER A 67 -6.90 3.03 18.54
CA SER A 67 -6.11 2.31 19.56
C SER A 67 -6.22 0.78 19.45
N TRP A 68 -6.76 0.27 18.36
CA TRP A 68 -6.90 -1.16 18.20
C TRP A 68 -5.55 -1.82 17.89
N PRO A 69 -5.26 -3.00 18.47
CA PRO A 69 -4.10 -3.78 18.10
C PRO A 69 -4.26 -4.31 16.67
N SER A 70 -3.15 -4.48 15.97
CA SER A 70 -3.12 -4.84 14.54
C SER A 70 -3.90 -6.11 14.18
N ASN A 71 -3.90 -7.13 15.06
CA ASN A 71 -4.65 -8.36 14.82
C ASN A 71 -6.17 -8.12 14.76
N ARG A 72 -6.71 -7.18 15.54
CA ARG A 72 -8.13 -6.78 15.47
C ARG A 72 -8.44 -5.97 14.23
N VAL A 73 -7.52 -5.07 13.84
CA VAL A 73 -7.65 -4.27 12.60
C VAL A 73 -7.65 -5.18 11.37
N VAL A 74 -6.73 -6.14 11.30
CA VAL A 74 -6.70 -7.17 10.25
C VAL A 74 -7.97 -8.03 10.28
N GLY A 75 -8.44 -8.44 11.45
CA GLY A 75 -9.70 -9.18 11.61
C GLY A 75 -10.93 -8.44 11.08
N LEU A 76 -10.93 -7.09 11.10
CA LEU A 76 -12.00 -6.24 10.56
C LEU A 76 -11.99 -6.15 9.03
N GLY A 77 -10.91 -6.58 8.36
CA GLY A 77 -10.77 -6.60 6.92
C GLY A 77 -9.75 -5.60 6.35
N VAL A 78 -8.72 -5.23 7.13
CA VAL A 78 -7.58 -4.45 6.63
C VAL A 78 -6.41 -5.40 6.37
N GLY A 79 -6.00 -5.56 5.10
CA GLY A 79 -4.81 -6.31 4.71
C GLY A 79 -3.60 -5.41 4.58
N LEU A 80 -2.40 -5.98 4.65
CA LEU A 80 -1.13 -5.26 4.54
C LEU A 80 -0.17 -5.97 3.60
N VAL A 81 0.38 -5.22 2.64
CA VAL A 81 1.60 -5.56 1.89
C VAL A 81 2.71 -4.65 2.40
N PRO A 82 3.60 -5.15 3.26
CA PRO A 82 4.64 -4.34 3.87
C PRO A 82 5.80 -4.07 2.90
N GLN A 83 6.55 -2.99 3.13
CA GLN A 83 7.80 -2.68 2.46
C GLN A 83 8.83 -3.83 2.64
N GLY A 84 9.64 -4.10 1.62
CA GLY A 84 10.73 -5.06 1.67
C GLY A 84 10.30 -6.53 1.51
N ARG A 85 9.21 -6.77 0.80
CA ARG A 85 8.70 -8.10 0.37
C ARG A 85 8.22 -9.02 1.49
N ARG A 86 8.86 -9.06 2.65
CA ARG A 86 8.50 -9.76 3.90
C ARG A 86 7.85 -11.15 3.73
N VAL A 87 8.38 -12.00 2.83
CA VAL A 87 7.96 -13.40 2.69
C VAL A 87 8.66 -14.31 3.71
N PHE A 88 8.06 -15.45 4.04
CA PHE A 88 8.71 -16.48 4.85
C PHE A 88 9.67 -17.28 3.97
N ALA A 89 10.95 -16.95 4.02
CA ALA A 89 11.98 -17.44 3.11
C ALA A 89 12.10 -18.97 3.08
N SER A 90 11.96 -19.63 4.23
CA SER A 90 12.06 -21.08 4.37
C SER A 90 10.82 -21.86 3.93
N LEU A 91 9.67 -21.19 3.83
CA LEU A 91 8.40 -21.78 3.42
C LEU A 91 8.26 -21.77 1.90
N THR A 92 7.55 -22.77 1.36
CA THR A 92 7.11 -22.78 -0.04
C THR A 92 6.11 -21.67 -0.33
N VAL A 93 5.81 -21.45 -1.60
CA VAL A 93 4.76 -20.49 -2.02
C VAL A 93 3.42 -20.91 -1.42
N ASP A 94 3.03 -22.17 -1.52
CA ASP A 94 1.76 -22.67 -0.96
C ASP A 94 1.70 -22.48 0.57
N GLU A 95 2.76 -22.81 1.30
CA GLU A 95 2.83 -22.61 2.75
C GLU A 95 2.77 -21.13 3.13
N ASN A 96 3.44 -20.25 2.38
CA ASN A 96 3.34 -18.80 2.56
C ASN A 96 1.89 -18.30 2.44
N LEU A 97 1.13 -18.80 1.48
CA LEU A 97 -0.28 -18.45 1.28
C LEU A 97 -1.16 -19.06 2.38
N ALA A 98 -0.92 -20.30 2.75
CA ALA A 98 -1.70 -21.01 3.79
C ALA A 98 -1.58 -20.30 5.16
N VAL A 99 -0.38 -19.86 5.55
CA VAL A 99 -0.17 -19.12 6.82
C VAL A 99 -0.94 -17.79 6.84
N ALA A 100 -1.12 -17.14 5.68
CA ALA A 100 -1.85 -15.88 5.57
C ALA A 100 -3.37 -16.07 5.43
N ALA A 101 -3.83 -17.29 5.11
CA ALA A 101 -5.23 -17.55 4.81
C ALA A 101 -6.14 -17.31 6.01
N LYS A 102 -7.23 -16.57 5.77
CA LYS A 102 -8.27 -16.33 6.79
C LYS A 102 -9.04 -17.64 7.06
N ARG A 103 -9.13 -18.04 8.33
CA ARG A 103 -9.76 -19.32 8.74
C ARG A 103 -11.21 -19.52 8.24
N ASN A 104 -11.98 -18.43 8.16
CA ASN A 104 -13.39 -18.49 7.78
C ASN A 104 -13.63 -18.37 6.25
N GLY A 105 -12.57 -18.53 5.46
CA GLY A 105 -12.65 -18.38 4.00
C GLY A 105 -12.92 -16.96 3.55
N GLY A 106 -13.29 -16.83 2.27
CA GLY A 106 -13.62 -15.56 1.64
C GLY A 106 -13.42 -15.61 0.13
N PRO A 107 -13.63 -14.49 -0.59
CA PRO A 107 -13.49 -14.45 -2.04
C PRO A 107 -12.06 -14.69 -2.56
N TRP A 108 -11.03 -14.46 -1.73
CA TRP A 108 -9.63 -14.72 -2.09
C TRP A 108 -9.22 -16.12 -1.61
N THR A 109 -9.38 -17.12 -2.49
CA THR A 109 -8.87 -18.48 -2.28
C THR A 109 -7.47 -18.63 -2.89
N VAL A 110 -6.77 -19.71 -2.54
CA VAL A 110 -5.45 -20.01 -3.14
C VAL A 110 -5.58 -20.11 -4.65
N GLU A 111 -6.62 -20.77 -5.16
CA GLU A 111 -6.86 -20.95 -6.61
C GLU A 111 -7.02 -19.60 -7.30
N ARG A 112 -7.85 -18.70 -6.76
CA ARG A 112 -8.07 -17.37 -7.33
C ARG A 112 -6.80 -16.52 -7.29
N VAL A 113 -6.02 -16.61 -6.21
CA VAL A 113 -4.72 -15.92 -6.11
C VAL A 113 -3.75 -16.48 -7.14
N MET A 114 -3.71 -17.79 -7.36
CA MET A 114 -2.86 -18.42 -8.37
C MET A 114 -3.26 -18.10 -9.82
N GLU A 115 -4.55 -17.79 -10.06
CA GLU A 115 -5.01 -17.27 -11.36
C GLU A 115 -4.50 -15.84 -11.61
N LEU A 116 -4.46 -15.02 -10.56
CA LEU A 116 -3.93 -13.66 -10.64
C LEU A 116 -2.40 -13.63 -10.79
N PHE A 117 -1.70 -14.65 -10.27
CA PHE A 117 -0.24 -14.74 -10.26
C PHE A 117 0.25 -16.06 -10.91
N PRO A 118 0.18 -16.21 -12.26
CA PRO A 118 0.54 -17.46 -12.94
C PRO A 118 1.98 -17.94 -12.65
N ARG A 119 2.93 -16.99 -12.51
CA ARG A 119 4.32 -17.29 -12.15
C ARG A 119 4.45 -17.96 -10.78
N LEU A 120 3.63 -17.54 -9.80
CA LEU A 120 3.60 -18.20 -8.49
C LEU A 120 3.00 -19.60 -8.60
N ARG A 121 2.00 -19.78 -9.47
CA ARG A 121 1.40 -21.10 -9.74
C ARG A 121 2.43 -22.12 -10.24
N GLU A 122 3.30 -21.71 -11.17
CA GLU A 122 4.39 -22.53 -11.69
C GLU A 122 5.43 -22.90 -10.61
N ARG A 123 5.52 -22.09 -9.56
CA ARG A 123 6.51 -22.16 -8.48
C ARG A 123 5.93 -22.58 -7.13
N ARG A 124 4.71 -23.15 -7.09
CA ARG A 124 3.95 -23.45 -5.85
C ARG A 124 4.78 -24.16 -4.78
N GLN A 125 5.57 -25.17 -5.20
CA GLN A 125 6.38 -26.02 -4.33
C GLN A 125 7.80 -25.45 -4.08
N ASN A 126 8.15 -24.34 -4.73
CA ASN A 126 9.45 -23.72 -4.51
C ASN A 126 9.42 -22.92 -3.20
N ARG A 127 10.52 -22.98 -2.45
CA ARG A 127 10.73 -22.12 -1.29
C ARG A 127 10.86 -20.67 -1.72
N ALA A 128 10.37 -19.75 -0.88
CA ALA A 128 10.35 -18.32 -1.20
C ALA A 128 11.75 -17.70 -1.34
N ASP A 129 12.80 -18.29 -0.71
CA ASP A 129 14.20 -17.88 -0.89
C ASP A 129 14.75 -18.20 -2.30
N LYS A 130 14.10 -19.07 -3.06
CA LYS A 130 14.46 -19.45 -4.44
C LYS A 130 13.71 -18.64 -5.50
N LEU A 131 12.83 -17.77 -5.10
CA LEU A 131 12.10 -16.87 -5.98
C LEU A 131 12.95 -15.64 -6.33
N SER A 132 12.77 -15.12 -7.54
CA SER A 132 13.29 -13.81 -7.92
C SER A 132 12.66 -12.70 -7.05
N GLY A 133 13.31 -11.53 -6.98
CA GLY A 133 12.78 -10.41 -6.21
C GLY A 133 11.38 -9.96 -6.64
N GLY A 134 11.05 -10.07 -7.94
CA GLY A 134 9.71 -9.81 -8.44
C GLY A 134 8.69 -10.85 -8.02
N GLU A 135 9.03 -12.13 -8.09
CA GLU A 135 8.16 -13.22 -7.62
C GLU A 135 7.92 -13.13 -6.11
N GLN A 136 8.95 -12.75 -5.32
CA GLN A 136 8.78 -12.49 -3.88
C GLN A 136 7.81 -11.33 -3.62
N GLN A 137 7.87 -10.27 -4.44
CA GLN A 137 6.94 -9.16 -4.32
C GLN A 137 5.50 -9.59 -4.67
N MET A 138 5.32 -10.36 -5.74
CA MET A 138 4.01 -10.93 -6.09
C MET A 138 3.49 -11.85 -4.98
N LEU A 139 4.35 -12.65 -4.36
CA LEU A 139 4.00 -13.48 -3.20
C LEU A 139 3.60 -12.63 -1.99
N ALA A 140 4.27 -11.50 -1.74
CA ALA A 140 3.87 -10.59 -0.66
C ALA A 140 2.48 -9.97 -0.90
N ILE A 141 2.16 -9.59 -2.14
CA ILE A 141 0.83 -9.11 -2.51
C ILE A 141 -0.21 -10.23 -2.37
N ALA A 142 0.09 -11.41 -2.89
CA ALA A 142 -0.75 -12.60 -2.79
C ALA A 142 -1.10 -12.93 -1.33
N ARG A 143 -0.12 -12.89 -0.42
CA ARG A 143 -0.34 -13.08 1.02
C ARG A 143 -1.27 -12.02 1.62
N GLY A 144 -1.12 -10.75 1.20
CA GLY A 144 -2.04 -9.68 1.60
C GLY A 144 -3.48 -9.98 1.21
N LEU A 145 -3.70 -10.52 0.00
CA LEU A 145 -5.02 -10.92 -0.50
C LEU A 145 -5.59 -12.12 0.27
N MET A 146 -4.77 -13.09 0.66
CA MET A 146 -5.22 -14.26 1.44
C MET A 146 -5.84 -13.89 2.79
N THR A 147 -5.60 -12.69 3.32
CA THR A 147 -6.30 -12.19 4.52
C THR A 147 -7.76 -11.80 4.22
N ASN A 148 -8.20 -11.89 2.96
CA ASN A 148 -9.52 -11.48 2.49
C ASN A 148 -9.90 -10.05 2.90
N PRO A 149 -9.10 -9.04 2.49
CA PRO A 149 -9.29 -7.67 2.91
C PRO A 149 -10.42 -6.96 2.16
N ASP A 150 -11.08 -6.01 2.83
CA ASP A 150 -11.90 -4.98 2.18
C ASP A 150 -11.07 -3.74 1.82
N LEU A 151 -9.97 -3.53 2.54
CA LEU A 151 -8.96 -2.50 2.31
C LEU A 151 -7.57 -3.13 2.32
N LEU A 152 -6.82 -2.97 1.24
CA LEU A 152 -5.41 -3.39 1.16
C LEU A 152 -4.49 -2.18 1.30
N LEU A 153 -3.68 -2.16 2.34
CA LEU A 153 -2.60 -1.19 2.54
C LEU A 153 -1.36 -1.70 1.82
N MET A 154 -0.76 -0.90 0.94
CA MET A 154 0.46 -1.26 0.20
C MET A 154 1.56 -0.24 0.50
N ASP A 155 2.65 -0.71 1.10
CA ASP A 155 3.78 0.12 1.52
C ASP A 155 4.95 -0.06 0.55
N GLU A 156 5.11 0.89 -0.38
CA GLU A 156 6.14 0.94 -1.43
C GLU A 156 6.32 -0.40 -2.18
N PRO A 157 5.24 -0.95 -2.78
CA PRO A 157 5.29 -2.29 -3.37
C PRO A 157 6.22 -2.40 -4.58
N THR A 158 6.72 -1.29 -5.12
CA THR A 158 7.63 -1.30 -6.28
C THR A 158 9.06 -0.94 -5.95
N GLU A 159 9.40 -0.75 -4.68
CA GLU A 159 10.76 -0.41 -4.28
C GLU A 159 11.77 -1.48 -4.72
N GLY A 160 12.85 -1.04 -5.38
CA GLY A 160 13.93 -1.91 -5.85
C GLY A 160 13.54 -2.93 -6.94
N LEU A 161 12.41 -2.71 -7.64
CA LEU A 161 11.99 -3.54 -8.77
C LEU A 161 12.46 -2.97 -10.10
N ALA A 162 12.78 -3.87 -11.04
CA ALA A 162 13.03 -3.51 -12.42
C ALA A 162 11.78 -2.90 -13.09
N PRO A 163 11.92 -2.01 -14.09
CA PRO A 163 10.78 -1.31 -14.71
C PRO A 163 9.67 -2.22 -15.25
N LEU A 164 10.03 -3.42 -15.72
CA LEU A 164 9.04 -4.39 -16.20
C LEU A 164 8.16 -4.89 -15.05
N LEU A 165 8.74 -5.18 -13.89
CA LEU A 165 8.02 -5.65 -12.71
C LEU A 165 7.17 -4.54 -12.08
N VAL A 166 7.63 -3.28 -12.13
CA VAL A 166 6.80 -2.13 -11.73
C VAL A 166 5.52 -2.06 -12.55
N ARG A 167 5.62 -2.28 -13.88
CA ARG A 167 4.44 -2.34 -14.76
C ARG A 167 3.52 -3.51 -14.41
N GLU A 168 4.07 -4.65 -14.05
CA GLU A 168 3.31 -5.83 -13.65
C GLU A 168 2.55 -5.58 -12.33
N VAL A 169 3.20 -5.01 -11.31
CA VAL A 169 2.53 -4.57 -10.07
C VAL A 169 1.40 -3.60 -10.38
N GLY A 170 1.61 -2.64 -11.29
CA GLY A 170 0.57 -1.72 -11.72
C GLY A 170 -0.66 -2.41 -12.31
N ARG A 171 -0.45 -3.40 -13.20
CA ARG A 171 -1.54 -4.22 -13.76
C ARG A 171 -2.30 -5.00 -12.69
N VAL A 172 -1.59 -5.55 -11.70
CA VAL A 172 -2.21 -6.23 -10.57
C VAL A 172 -3.10 -5.27 -9.79
N ILE A 173 -2.61 -4.07 -9.45
CA ILE A 173 -3.41 -3.06 -8.73
C ILE A 173 -4.65 -2.65 -9.56
N GLU A 174 -4.51 -2.42 -10.86
CA GLU A 174 -5.65 -2.10 -11.75
C GLU A 174 -6.69 -3.23 -11.78
N ASN A 175 -6.24 -4.48 -11.84
CA ASN A 175 -7.12 -5.65 -11.79
C ASN A 175 -7.85 -5.75 -10.44
N LEU A 176 -7.15 -5.57 -9.31
CA LEU A 176 -7.75 -5.57 -7.98
C LEU A 176 -8.78 -4.44 -7.82
N LYS A 177 -8.48 -3.25 -8.32
CA LYS A 177 -9.38 -2.11 -8.37
C LYS A 177 -10.66 -2.43 -9.16
N SER A 178 -10.51 -3.02 -10.35
CA SER A 178 -11.66 -3.37 -11.20
C SER A 178 -12.58 -4.42 -10.55
N GLN A 179 -12.05 -5.21 -9.61
CA GLN A 179 -12.82 -6.15 -8.78
C GLN A 179 -13.43 -5.49 -7.52
N GLY A 180 -13.27 -4.18 -7.36
CA GLY A 180 -13.86 -3.40 -6.26
C GLY A 180 -13.05 -3.41 -4.96
N LEU A 181 -11.80 -3.91 -4.96
CA LEU A 181 -10.94 -3.84 -3.78
C LEU A 181 -10.47 -2.39 -3.53
N SER A 182 -10.63 -1.93 -2.29
CA SER A 182 -10.10 -0.62 -1.88
C SER A 182 -8.61 -0.73 -1.60
N ILE A 183 -7.79 0.21 -2.08
CA ILE A 183 -6.33 0.16 -1.91
C ILE A 183 -5.81 1.53 -1.46
N LEU A 184 -5.12 1.57 -0.32
CA LEU A 184 -4.27 2.69 0.05
C LEU A 184 -2.83 2.37 -0.33
N LEU A 185 -2.33 3.06 -1.35
CA LEU A 185 -1.00 2.86 -1.92
C LEU A 185 -0.08 3.98 -1.46
N VAL A 186 0.94 3.69 -0.66
CA VAL A 186 2.02 4.64 -0.43
C VAL A 186 3.18 4.32 -1.35
N GLU A 187 3.71 5.33 -2.05
CA GLU A 187 4.68 5.14 -3.12
C GLU A 187 5.61 6.36 -3.28
N GLN A 188 6.79 6.09 -3.81
CA GLN A 188 7.66 7.11 -4.36
C GLN A 188 7.59 7.14 -5.90
N ASN A 189 7.17 6.04 -6.52
CA ASN A 189 7.04 5.93 -7.97
C ASN A 189 5.81 6.70 -8.48
N LEU A 190 6.04 7.98 -8.87
CA LEU A 190 4.98 8.85 -9.34
C LEU A 190 4.23 8.29 -10.58
N PRO A 191 4.90 7.83 -11.66
CA PRO A 191 4.21 7.28 -12.81
C PRO A 191 3.26 6.14 -12.47
N LEU A 192 3.67 5.22 -11.59
CA LEU A 192 2.81 4.13 -11.15
C LEU A 192 1.60 4.67 -10.37
N ALA A 193 1.84 5.50 -9.35
CA ALA A 193 0.77 6.00 -8.50
C ALA A 193 -0.28 6.78 -9.30
N LEU A 194 0.14 7.64 -10.23
CA LEU A 194 -0.77 8.42 -11.08
C LEU A 194 -1.55 7.55 -12.07
N ARG A 195 -0.98 6.42 -12.48
CA ARG A 195 -1.64 5.45 -13.36
C ARG A 195 -2.79 4.72 -12.65
N VAL A 196 -2.58 4.30 -11.39
CA VAL A 196 -3.51 3.39 -10.71
C VAL A 196 -4.48 4.09 -9.74
N ALA A 197 -4.08 5.23 -9.16
CA ALA A 197 -4.88 5.92 -8.14
C ALA A 197 -5.95 6.84 -8.75
N ASP A 198 -7.09 6.93 -8.07
CA ASP A 198 -8.16 7.89 -8.37
C ASP A 198 -7.83 9.26 -7.80
N HIS A 199 -7.33 9.27 -6.57
CA HIS A 199 -6.96 10.44 -5.81
C HIS A 199 -5.57 10.28 -5.21
N VAL A 200 -4.83 11.38 -5.10
CA VAL A 200 -3.47 11.37 -4.57
C VAL A 200 -3.26 12.48 -3.55
N HIS A 201 -2.52 12.14 -2.52
CA HIS A 201 -2.00 13.06 -1.52
C HIS A 201 -0.49 13.12 -1.62
N VAL A 202 0.09 14.30 -1.56
CA VAL A 202 1.55 14.49 -1.49
C VAL A 202 1.94 14.71 -0.04
N LEU A 203 2.74 13.79 0.50
CA LEU A 203 3.24 13.82 1.87
C LEU A 203 4.66 14.39 1.90
N SER A 204 4.86 15.42 2.69
CA SER A 204 6.18 16.03 2.92
C SER A 204 6.34 16.40 4.39
N ARG A 205 7.44 15.93 4.99
CA ARG A 205 7.80 16.19 6.40
C ARG A 205 6.64 15.94 7.38
N GLY A 206 5.94 14.82 7.20
CA GLY A 206 4.84 14.40 8.06
C GLY A 206 3.53 15.17 7.85
N ARG A 207 3.37 15.97 6.79
CA ARG A 207 2.16 16.73 6.47
C ARG A 207 1.69 16.46 5.05
N ILE A 208 0.39 16.45 4.80
CA ILE A 208 -0.16 16.49 3.45
C ILE A 208 -0.05 17.93 2.95
N VAL A 209 0.75 18.13 1.90
CA VAL A 209 1.02 19.45 1.30
C VAL A 209 0.22 19.70 0.03
N HIS A 210 -0.36 18.63 -0.56
CA HIS A 210 -1.22 18.71 -1.72
C HIS A 210 -2.16 17.52 -1.79
N SER A 211 -3.36 17.73 -2.30
CA SER A 211 -4.37 16.68 -2.54
C SER A 211 -5.14 17.00 -3.81
N SER A 212 -5.22 16.04 -4.72
CA SER A 212 -5.95 16.20 -5.98
C SER A 212 -6.28 14.86 -6.63
N SER A 213 -7.04 14.86 -7.72
CA SER A 213 -7.10 13.70 -8.61
C SER A 213 -5.73 13.44 -9.24
N SER A 214 -5.47 12.18 -9.63
CA SER A 214 -4.23 11.79 -10.32
C SER A 214 -4.01 12.60 -11.60
N GLN A 215 -5.07 12.89 -12.37
CA GLN A 215 -5.00 13.70 -13.58
C GLN A 215 -4.60 15.15 -13.31
N ALA A 216 -5.09 15.75 -12.21
CA ALA A 216 -4.73 17.10 -11.82
C ALA A 216 -3.26 17.20 -11.39
N LEU A 217 -2.77 16.22 -10.60
CA LEU A 217 -1.36 16.18 -10.21
C LEU A 217 -0.44 15.94 -11.41
N TRP A 218 -0.85 15.12 -12.38
CA TRP A 218 -0.07 14.89 -13.60
C TRP A 218 0.28 16.20 -14.32
N LYS A 219 -0.66 17.15 -14.36
CA LYS A 219 -0.51 18.47 -14.99
C LYS A 219 0.21 19.52 -14.12
N ASN A 220 0.44 19.23 -12.83
CA ASN A 220 1.00 20.20 -11.88
C ASN A 220 2.52 20.02 -11.75
N GLU A 221 3.27 20.72 -12.64
CA GLU A 221 4.75 20.65 -12.64
C GLU A 221 5.36 21.24 -11.35
N GLU A 222 4.74 22.29 -10.78
CA GLU A 222 5.24 22.92 -9.56
C GLU A 222 5.28 21.94 -8.39
N ILE A 223 4.18 21.25 -8.12
CA ILE A 223 4.12 20.25 -7.04
C ILE A 223 5.06 19.09 -7.29
N LYS A 224 5.13 18.61 -8.55
CA LYS A 224 6.03 17.50 -8.91
C LYS A 224 7.49 17.86 -8.69
N SER A 225 7.94 19.03 -9.10
CA SER A 225 9.33 19.46 -8.92
C SER A 225 9.65 19.75 -7.47
N ARG A 226 8.77 20.48 -6.77
CA ARG A 226 9.00 20.93 -5.39
C ARG A 226 9.04 19.80 -4.37
N TYR A 227 8.14 18.82 -4.48
CA TYR A 227 7.94 17.81 -3.43
C TYR A 227 8.32 16.39 -3.85
N LEU A 228 8.34 16.06 -5.14
CA LEU A 228 8.59 14.72 -5.63
C LEU A 228 9.95 14.56 -6.31
N GLY A 229 10.69 15.66 -6.45
CA GLY A 229 12.08 15.64 -6.93
C GLY A 229 12.22 15.38 -8.44
N LEU A 230 11.17 15.59 -9.21
CA LEU A 230 11.21 15.58 -10.66
C LEU A 230 11.62 16.98 -11.11
N GLY A 231 12.89 17.16 -11.44
CA GLY A 231 13.38 18.42 -12.02
C GLY A 231 12.59 18.76 -13.28
N VAL A 232 12.29 20.05 -13.48
CA VAL A 232 11.84 20.56 -14.76
C VAL A 232 12.94 20.19 -15.77
N SER A 233 12.66 19.27 -16.69
CA SER A 233 13.48 19.16 -17.91
C SER A 233 13.41 20.52 -18.59
N SER A 234 14.43 21.35 -18.38
CA SER A 234 14.67 22.51 -19.20
C SER A 234 14.77 21.98 -20.65
N LYS A 235 13.69 22.14 -21.40
CA LYS A 235 13.81 22.12 -22.85
C LYS A 235 14.73 23.31 -23.20
N SER A 236 16.02 23.05 -23.25
CA SER A 236 16.96 23.89 -23.98
C SER A 236 16.60 23.74 -25.44
N GLY A 237 16.41 24.87 -26.08
CA GLY A 237 15.91 25.11 -27.41
C GLY A 237 16.68 24.43 -28.56
#